data_63833c68dea037fff3f1f985d527f1b4
#
_entry.id   63833c68dea037fff3f1f985d527f1b4
#
_cell.length_a   1.000
_cell.length_b   1.000
_cell.length_c   1.000
_cell.angle_alpha   90.00
_cell.angle_beta   90.00
_cell.angle_gamma   90.00
#
_symmetry.space_group_name_H-M   'P 1'
#
loop_
_entity.id
_entity.type
_entity.pdbx_description
1 polymer ?
#
loop_
_entity_poly.entity_id
_entity_poly.type
_entity_poly.pdbx_seq_one_letter_code
_entity_poly.pdbx_strand_id
1 'polypeptide(L)'
;MKKNNTIYILIFLILCLCLAVLVFLRWQAKEESAVPVNAKTAPPAIPSLILSPIPTPTPAHSLSPLPTPKSVPAPSPVLTPEPAFIFPPLGYTEESYNLVSDMVYAYADRQDAAADIIDSDLEQLTDLDPALGSFWTKLMRTWSSVNSELTLNPGVLPDGLPEDESLCIVVLGFQLESDGSMAPELLGRCETALKCAERYPNAIIAVTGGGTASLNPGATEAGVMADWLIAHGVAEERILKEDASLTTGDNAEFTCRLLVENYPEVKSLAIVSSDYHVPLGVLLFQEEALLFEYETGDLPYSVVSNAAYDTGGRYSPDTPMMQKMWLWGLADPHY
;
A
#
# COMPACT_ATOMS: atom_id res chain seq x y z
N MET A 1 -38.36 0.27 18.72
CA MET A 1 -37.49 1.01 17.79
C MET A 1 -36.76 0.16 16.75
N LYS A 2 -37.25 -1.01 16.33
CA LYS A 2 -36.56 -1.91 15.36
C LYS A 2 -36.93 -1.67 13.87
N LYS A 3 -37.71 -0.65 13.53
CA LYS A 3 -38.24 -0.45 12.17
C LYS A 3 -37.37 0.41 11.23
N ASN A 4 -36.38 1.15 11.75
CA ASN A 4 -35.62 2.09 10.94
C ASN A 4 -34.36 1.47 10.27
N ASN A 5 -33.72 0.49 10.88
CA ASN A 5 -32.50 -0.10 10.33
C ASN A 5 -32.71 -0.81 8.99
N THR A 6 -33.87 -1.46 8.81
CA THR A 6 -34.19 -2.14 7.55
C THR A 6 -34.31 -1.15 6.38
N ILE A 7 -34.79 0.06 6.64
CA ILE A 7 -34.92 1.11 5.63
C ILE A 7 -33.52 1.64 5.22
N TYR A 8 -32.62 1.85 6.15
CA TYR A 8 -31.26 2.30 5.85
C TYR A 8 -30.45 1.25 5.11
N ILE A 9 -30.57 -0.04 5.47
CA ILE A 9 -29.94 -1.14 4.74
C ILE A 9 -30.50 -1.23 3.32
N LEU A 10 -31.79 -1.04 3.14
CA LEU A 10 -32.42 -1.07 1.81
C LEU A 10 -31.96 0.12 0.95
N ILE A 11 -31.84 1.31 1.54
CA ILE A 11 -31.32 2.52 0.85
C ILE A 11 -29.85 2.31 0.47
N PHE A 12 -29.03 1.76 1.35
CA PHE A 12 -27.62 1.47 1.08
C PHE A 12 -27.47 0.45 -0.07
N LEU A 13 -28.23 -0.64 -0.06
CA LEU A 13 -28.23 -1.63 -1.14
C LEU A 13 -28.68 -1.04 -2.48
N ILE A 14 -29.68 -0.14 -2.48
CA ILE A 14 -30.13 0.56 -3.68
C ILE A 14 -29.04 1.49 -4.21
N LEU A 15 -28.32 2.22 -3.33
CA LEU A 15 -27.23 3.09 -3.72
C LEU A 15 -26.06 2.30 -4.31
N CYS A 16 -25.70 1.17 -3.71
CA CYS A 16 -24.67 0.26 -4.25
C CYS A 16 -25.06 -0.30 -5.62
N LEU A 17 -26.34 -0.68 -5.81
CA LEU A 17 -26.84 -1.15 -7.09
C LEU A 17 -26.83 -0.04 -8.16
N CYS A 18 -27.22 1.18 -7.81
CA CYS A 18 -27.16 2.34 -8.71
C CYS A 18 -25.73 2.67 -9.12
N LEU A 19 -24.75 2.57 -8.18
CA LEU A 19 -23.33 2.79 -8.48
C LEU A 19 -22.80 1.74 -9.45
N ALA A 20 -23.13 0.46 -9.22
CA ALA A 20 -22.75 -0.64 -10.10
C ALA A 20 -23.33 -0.48 -11.52
N VAL A 21 -24.59 -0.04 -11.63
CA VAL A 21 -25.23 0.26 -12.92
C VAL A 21 -24.57 1.44 -13.62
N LEU A 22 -24.21 2.50 -12.90
CA LEU A 22 -23.50 3.65 -13.48
C LEU A 22 -22.10 3.30 -13.98
N VAL A 23 -21.37 2.43 -13.25
CA VAL A 23 -20.08 1.91 -13.68
C VAL A 23 -20.23 1.05 -14.94
N PHE A 24 -21.24 0.17 -14.98
CA PHE A 24 -21.54 -0.67 -16.13
C PHE A 24 -21.93 0.15 -17.38
N LEU A 25 -22.77 1.18 -17.23
CA LEU A 25 -23.15 2.08 -18.31
C LEU A 25 -21.99 2.91 -18.83
N ARG A 26 -21.07 3.35 -17.96
CA ARG A 26 -19.82 4.01 -18.38
C ARG A 26 -18.89 3.06 -19.12
N TRP A 27 -18.83 1.80 -18.72
CA TRP A 27 -18.05 0.79 -19.41
C TRP A 27 -18.60 0.52 -20.82
N GLN A 28 -19.92 0.34 -20.98
CA GLN A 28 -20.56 0.19 -22.30
C GLN A 28 -20.37 1.42 -23.21
N ALA A 29 -20.48 2.64 -22.67
CA ALA A 29 -20.27 3.86 -23.45
C ALA A 29 -18.81 4.00 -23.96
N LYS A 30 -17.85 3.39 -23.24
CA LYS A 30 -16.43 3.37 -23.65
C LYS A 30 -16.19 2.36 -24.77
N GLU A 31 -16.92 1.25 -24.82
CA GLU A 31 -16.86 0.28 -25.93
C GLU A 31 -17.50 0.83 -27.23
N GLU A 32 -18.62 1.55 -27.15
CA GLU A 32 -19.26 2.17 -28.32
C GLU A 32 -18.45 3.32 -28.93
N SER A 33 -17.52 3.92 -28.19
CA SER A 33 -16.66 5.00 -28.67
C SER A 33 -15.42 4.53 -29.44
N ALA A 34 -15.15 3.22 -29.52
CA ALA A 34 -14.09 2.62 -30.30
C ALA A 34 -14.49 2.55 -31.78
N VAL A 35 -14.34 3.64 -32.52
CA VAL A 35 -14.49 3.67 -33.96
C VAL A 35 -13.47 2.75 -34.63
N PRO A 36 -13.84 1.83 -35.51
CA PRO A 36 -12.89 0.97 -36.21
C PRO A 36 -12.04 1.81 -37.14
N VAL A 37 -10.73 1.84 -36.90
CA VAL A 37 -9.75 2.42 -37.82
C VAL A 37 -9.73 1.58 -39.10
N ASN A 38 -10.21 2.18 -40.15
CA ASN A 38 -10.31 1.63 -41.48
C ASN A 38 -8.93 1.25 -42.01
N ALA A 39 -8.71 -0.03 -42.28
CA ALA A 39 -7.50 -0.56 -42.91
C ALA A 39 -7.41 -0.11 -44.36
N LYS A 40 -6.48 0.79 -44.69
CA LYS A 40 -5.89 0.93 -46.04
C LYS A 40 -4.64 1.80 -45.97
N THR A 41 -3.48 1.15 -45.87
CA THR A 41 -2.31 1.38 -46.71
C THR A 41 -1.19 0.42 -46.28
N ALA A 42 -0.81 -0.49 -47.16
CA ALA A 42 0.31 -1.39 -46.94
C ALA A 42 1.62 -0.59 -46.99
N PRO A 43 2.60 -0.88 -46.12
CA PRO A 43 3.93 -0.29 -46.22
C PRO A 43 4.70 -0.86 -47.40
N PRO A 44 5.66 -0.08 -47.98
CA PRO A 44 6.45 -0.50 -49.13
C PRO A 44 7.41 -1.65 -48.77
N ALA A 45 7.62 -2.54 -49.76
CA ALA A 45 8.46 -3.73 -49.63
C ALA A 45 9.92 -3.40 -49.29
N ILE A 46 10.45 -4.13 -48.29
CA ILE A 46 11.86 -4.11 -47.89
C ILE A 46 12.67 -4.89 -48.96
N PRO A 47 13.81 -4.35 -49.47
CA PRO A 47 14.64 -5.09 -50.41
C PRO A 47 15.31 -6.30 -49.77
N SER A 48 15.25 -7.43 -50.48
CA SER A 48 15.89 -8.70 -50.13
C SER A 48 17.38 -8.56 -49.96
N LEU A 49 17.91 -8.82 -48.78
CA LEU A 49 19.33 -9.00 -48.53
C LEU A 49 19.75 -10.39 -48.98
N ILE A 50 20.73 -10.42 -49.90
CA ILE A 50 21.36 -11.62 -50.42
C ILE A 50 22.21 -12.24 -49.28
N LEU A 51 21.83 -13.42 -48.85
CA LEU A 51 22.59 -14.22 -47.88
C LEU A 51 23.84 -14.82 -48.55
N SER A 52 25.01 -14.48 -48.04
CA SER A 52 26.29 -15.17 -48.38
C SER A 52 26.31 -16.59 -47.78
N PRO A 53 26.99 -17.57 -48.42
CA PRO A 53 26.95 -18.97 -48.01
C PRO A 53 27.67 -19.19 -46.66
N ILE A 54 27.08 -20.03 -45.85
CA ILE A 54 27.58 -20.47 -44.53
C ILE A 54 28.84 -21.34 -44.75
N PRO A 55 29.95 -21.09 -44.01
CA PRO A 55 31.12 -21.96 -44.05
C PRO A 55 30.88 -23.31 -43.37
N THR A 56 31.43 -24.37 -43.99
CA THR A 56 31.36 -25.76 -43.55
C THR A 56 32.01 -25.94 -42.17
N PRO A 57 31.41 -26.72 -41.22
CA PRO A 57 31.98 -26.89 -39.89
C PRO A 57 33.24 -27.76 -39.91
N THR A 58 34.26 -27.31 -39.22
CA THR A 58 35.50 -28.03 -38.91
C THR A 58 35.19 -29.11 -37.84
N PRO A 59 35.83 -30.31 -37.86
CA PRO A 59 35.52 -31.38 -36.95
C PRO A 59 35.89 -31.06 -35.50
N ALA A 60 34.98 -31.40 -34.59
CA ALA A 60 35.03 -31.11 -33.18
C ALA A 60 36.17 -31.87 -32.47
N HIS A 61 36.97 -31.12 -31.69
CA HIS A 61 37.84 -31.67 -30.67
C HIS A 61 37.01 -32.26 -29.53
N SER A 62 37.42 -33.46 -29.07
CA SER A 62 36.86 -34.18 -27.92
C SER A 62 36.76 -33.28 -26.67
N LEU A 63 35.55 -33.05 -26.20
CA LEU A 63 35.30 -32.36 -24.95
C LEU A 63 35.49 -33.30 -23.75
N SER A 64 36.28 -32.89 -22.77
CA SER A 64 36.39 -33.53 -21.45
C SER A 64 35.02 -33.55 -20.75
N PRO A 65 34.74 -34.53 -19.90
CA PRO A 65 33.45 -34.67 -19.22
C PRO A 65 33.15 -33.44 -18.38
N LEU A 66 31.93 -32.94 -18.54
CA LEU A 66 31.34 -31.82 -17.78
C LEU A 66 31.29 -32.20 -16.28
N PRO A 67 31.64 -31.30 -15.36
CA PRO A 67 31.49 -31.58 -13.93
C PRO A 67 30.02 -31.79 -13.60
N THR A 68 29.75 -32.78 -12.79
CA THR A 68 28.43 -33.15 -12.26
C THR A 68 27.81 -31.91 -11.58
N PRO A 69 26.55 -31.53 -11.90
CA PRO A 69 25.91 -30.38 -11.25
C PRO A 69 25.82 -30.64 -9.75
N LYS A 70 26.32 -29.72 -8.95
CA LYS A 70 26.07 -29.68 -7.50
C LYS A 70 24.57 -29.66 -7.28
N SER A 71 24.09 -30.53 -6.41
CA SER A 71 22.69 -30.55 -5.99
C SER A 71 22.30 -29.16 -5.50
N VAL A 72 21.33 -28.54 -6.19
CA VAL A 72 20.66 -27.34 -5.73
C VAL A 72 19.95 -27.73 -4.43
N PRO A 73 20.13 -27.00 -3.31
CA PRO A 73 19.35 -27.25 -2.11
C PRO A 73 17.86 -27.15 -2.48
N ALA A 74 17.06 -28.05 -1.93
CA ALA A 74 15.61 -27.99 -2.11
C ALA A 74 15.11 -26.61 -1.65
N PRO A 75 14.12 -26.01 -2.36
CA PRO A 75 13.53 -24.76 -1.91
C PRO A 75 13.05 -24.94 -0.48
N SER A 76 13.37 -23.99 0.37
CA SER A 76 12.84 -23.93 1.74
C SER A 76 11.32 -24.07 1.69
N PRO A 77 10.71 -24.79 2.64
CA PRO A 77 9.26 -24.92 2.65
C PRO A 77 8.66 -23.51 2.66
N VAL A 78 7.77 -23.25 1.70
CA VAL A 78 6.88 -22.09 1.74
C VAL A 78 6.12 -22.22 3.05
N LEU A 79 6.45 -21.38 4.02
CA LEU A 79 5.69 -21.25 5.23
C LEU A 79 4.30 -20.75 4.77
N THR A 80 3.31 -21.62 4.80
CA THR A 80 1.92 -21.19 4.80
C THR A 80 1.80 -20.20 5.96
N PRO A 81 1.35 -18.96 5.73
CA PRO A 81 1.15 -18.03 6.83
C PRO A 81 0.24 -18.72 7.85
N GLU A 82 0.70 -18.82 9.08
CA GLU A 82 -0.19 -19.16 10.19
C GLU A 82 -1.35 -18.15 10.18
N PRO A 83 -2.56 -18.56 10.59
CA PRO A 83 -3.70 -17.67 10.58
C PRO A 83 -3.32 -16.39 11.32
N ALA A 84 -3.43 -15.29 10.59
CA ALA A 84 -3.11 -13.95 11.00
C ALA A 84 -3.46 -13.71 12.48
N PHE A 85 -2.51 -13.17 13.23
CA PHE A 85 -2.77 -12.62 14.56
C PHE A 85 -3.84 -11.54 14.37
N ILE A 86 -5.08 -11.91 14.61
CA ILE A 86 -6.19 -10.95 14.60
C ILE A 86 -5.99 -10.15 15.89
N PHE A 87 -5.65 -8.87 15.77
CA PHE A 87 -5.67 -7.98 16.91
C PHE A 87 -7.05 -8.10 17.57
N PRO A 88 -7.14 -8.40 18.88
CA PRO A 88 -8.43 -8.43 19.53
C PRO A 88 -9.06 -7.05 19.33
N PRO A 89 -10.36 -6.98 19.01
CA PRO A 89 -11.03 -5.70 18.91
C PRO A 89 -10.75 -4.90 20.17
N LEU A 90 -10.51 -3.59 20.03
CA LEU A 90 -10.13 -2.66 21.12
C LEU A 90 -11.18 -2.62 22.23
N GLY A 91 -11.63 -3.72 22.75
CA GLY A 91 -12.46 -3.98 23.93
C GLY A 91 -13.48 -2.89 24.34
N TYR A 92 -14.11 -2.21 23.37
CA TYR A 92 -15.02 -1.10 23.64
C TYR A 92 -16.21 -1.52 24.50
N THR A 93 -16.55 -0.66 25.46
CA THR A 93 -17.89 -0.60 26.05
C THR A 93 -18.79 0.24 25.14
N GLU A 94 -20.13 0.16 25.34
CA GLU A 94 -21.06 1.04 24.61
C GLU A 94 -20.72 2.53 24.81
N GLU A 95 -20.28 2.91 26.01
CA GLU A 95 -19.93 4.29 26.35
C GLU A 95 -18.65 4.73 25.63
N SER A 96 -17.57 3.95 25.68
CA SER A 96 -16.32 4.28 24.98
C SER A 96 -16.48 4.26 23.46
N TYR A 97 -17.30 3.35 22.92
CA TYR A 97 -17.63 3.32 21.50
C TYR A 97 -18.34 4.61 21.04
N ASN A 98 -19.30 5.12 21.83
CA ASN A 98 -20.02 6.34 21.49
C ASN A 98 -19.08 7.55 21.47
N LEU A 99 -18.17 7.68 22.46
CA LEU A 99 -17.17 8.76 22.49
C LEU A 99 -16.24 8.70 21.26
N VAL A 100 -15.71 7.52 20.96
CA VAL A 100 -14.85 7.34 19.75
C VAL A 100 -15.61 7.67 18.48
N SER A 101 -16.84 7.17 18.35
CA SER A 101 -17.69 7.45 17.19
C SER A 101 -17.93 8.95 17.03
N ASP A 102 -18.29 9.66 18.11
CA ASP A 102 -18.62 11.08 18.07
C ASP A 102 -17.39 11.92 17.66
N MET A 103 -16.21 11.67 18.25
CA MET A 103 -14.99 12.40 17.88
C MET A 103 -14.51 12.11 16.47
N VAL A 104 -14.60 10.87 15.98
CA VAL A 104 -14.21 10.49 14.60
C VAL A 104 -15.14 11.16 13.60
N TYR A 105 -16.44 11.17 13.83
CA TYR A 105 -17.39 11.91 12.98
C TYR A 105 -17.20 13.42 13.05
N ALA A 106 -16.98 13.97 14.24
CA ALA A 106 -16.76 15.40 14.42
C ALA A 106 -15.54 15.90 13.66
N TYR A 107 -14.42 15.17 13.72
CA TYR A 107 -13.22 15.52 12.98
C TYR A 107 -13.42 15.37 11.46
N ALA A 108 -14.00 14.26 11.02
CA ALA A 108 -14.24 14.02 9.59
C ALA A 108 -15.10 15.10 8.92
N ASP A 109 -16.08 15.65 9.65
CA ASP A 109 -17.01 16.66 9.17
C ASP A 109 -16.47 18.09 9.30
N ARG A 110 -15.79 18.40 10.42
CA ARG A 110 -15.44 19.78 10.77
C ARG A 110 -13.95 20.03 11.01
N GLN A 111 -13.13 19.00 11.00
CA GLN A 111 -11.68 19.04 11.24
C GLN A 111 -11.36 19.86 12.53
N ASP A 112 -10.43 20.80 12.47
CA ASP A 112 -10.01 21.60 13.63
C ASP A 112 -11.16 22.41 14.29
N ALA A 113 -12.23 22.67 13.55
CA ALA A 113 -13.42 23.30 14.13
C ALA A 113 -14.21 22.40 15.09
N ALA A 114 -13.83 21.11 15.21
CA ALA A 114 -14.39 20.16 16.15
C ALA A 114 -13.53 20.00 17.43
N ALA A 115 -12.45 20.74 17.60
CA ALA A 115 -11.46 20.57 18.65
C ALA A 115 -12.09 20.46 20.05
N ASP A 116 -13.03 21.35 20.41
CA ASP A 116 -13.69 21.33 21.72
C ASP A 116 -14.45 20.02 21.98
N ILE A 117 -15.03 19.40 20.95
CA ILE A 117 -15.75 18.11 21.09
C ILE A 117 -14.73 16.99 21.24
N ILE A 118 -13.71 16.98 20.37
CA ILE A 118 -12.67 15.95 20.40
C ILE A 118 -11.93 15.95 21.73
N ASP A 119 -11.55 17.10 22.25
CA ASP A 119 -10.86 17.23 23.52
C ASP A 119 -11.74 16.73 24.68
N SER A 120 -13.05 17.10 24.67
CA SER A 120 -14.00 16.62 25.68
C SER A 120 -14.18 15.09 25.63
N ASP A 121 -14.32 14.50 24.44
CA ASP A 121 -14.53 13.07 24.30
C ASP A 121 -13.26 12.27 24.63
N LEU A 122 -12.07 12.79 24.30
CA LEU A 122 -10.78 12.21 24.69
C LEU A 122 -10.56 12.25 26.22
N GLU A 123 -10.96 13.33 26.90
CA GLU A 123 -10.90 13.42 28.37
C GLU A 123 -11.80 12.35 28.99
N GLN A 124 -13.06 12.25 28.57
CA GLN A 124 -13.99 11.24 29.05
C GLN A 124 -13.52 9.82 28.76
N LEU A 125 -13.01 9.57 27.55
CA LEU A 125 -12.46 8.27 27.16
C LEU A 125 -11.26 7.89 28.03
N THR A 126 -10.38 8.85 28.34
CA THR A 126 -9.23 8.64 29.23
C THR A 126 -9.65 8.33 30.66
N ASP A 127 -10.72 8.94 31.13
CA ASP A 127 -11.28 8.66 32.47
C ASP A 127 -11.91 7.25 32.55
N LEU A 128 -12.52 6.79 31.45
CA LEU A 128 -13.10 5.45 31.34
C LEU A 128 -12.03 4.35 31.17
N ASP A 129 -11.09 4.57 30.26
CA ASP A 129 -10.00 3.66 29.95
C ASP A 129 -8.75 4.48 29.56
N PRO A 130 -7.77 4.62 30.47
CA PRO A 130 -6.55 5.41 30.22
C PRO A 130 -5.71 4.91 29.04
N ALA A 131 -5.68 3.59 28.77
CA ALA A 131 -4.92 3.04 27.67
C ALA A 131 -5.59 3.37 26.32
N LEU A 132 -6.89 3.17 26.24
CA LEU A 132 -7.70 3.52 25.06
C LEU A 132 -7.70 5.03 24.81
N GLY A 133 -7.83 5.85 25.84
CA GLY A 133 -7.73 7.30 25.75
C GLY A 133 -6.36 7.77 25.24
N SER A 134 -5.27 7.14 25.70
CA SER A 134 -3.93 7.44 25.21
C SER A 134 -3.76 7.07 23.71
N PHE A 135 -4.23 5.90 23.30
CA PHE A 135 -4.23 5.45 21.91
C PHE A 135 -4.96 6.45 21.00
N TRP A 136 -6.22 6.76 21.33
CA TRP A 136 -7.02 7.68 20.51
C TRP A 136 -6.48 9.11 20.52
N THR A 137 -5.90 9.57 21.63
CA THR A 137 -5.23 10.89 21.67
C THR A 137 -4.09 10.96 20.65
N LYS A 138 -3.26 9.92 20.56
CA LYS A 138 -2.15 9.85 19.60
C LYS A 138 -2.66 9.74 18.18
N LEU A 139 -3.66 8.90 17.93
CA LEU A 139 -4.23 8.68 16.60
C LEU A 139 -4.92 9.94 16.06
N MET A 140 -5.73 10.63 16.89
CA MET A 140 -6.38 11.87 16.49
C MET A 140 -5.38 13.00 16.19
N ARG A 141 -4.27 13.08 16.93
CA ARG A 141 -3.17 14.01 16.63
C ARG A 141 -2.51 13.65 15.30
N THR A 142 -2.23 12.38 15.06
CA THR A 142 -1.69 11.92 13.77
C THR A 142 -2.61 12.29 12.63
N TRP A 143 -3.90 12.03 12.78
CA TRP A 143 -4.90 12.32 11.75
C TRP A 143 -5.02 13.82 11.46
N SER A 144 -5.04 14.66 12.49
CA SER A 144 -5.00 16.12 12.32
C SER A 144 -3.72 16.59 11.64
N SER A 145 -2.55 16.12 12.10
CA SER A 145 -1.25 16.50 11.52
C SER A 145 -1.12 16.09 10.04
N VAL A 146 -1.59 14.90 9.67
CA VAL A 146 -1.62 14.43 8.27
C VAL A 146 -2.44 15.35 7.37
N ASN A 147 -3.54 15.92 7.87
CA ASN A 147 -4.42 16.77 7.08
C ASN A 147 -4.04 18.26 7.09
N SER A 148 -3.29 18.73 8.10
CA SER A 148 -2.98 20.15 8.28
C SER A 148 -1.51 20.52 8.11
N GLU A 149 -0.57 19.58 8.41
CA GLU A 149 0.86 19.89 8.52
C GLU A 149 1.73 19.05 7.57
N LEU A 150 1.21 17.93 7.04
CA LEU A 150 2.00 17.01 6.22
C LEU A 150 2.54 17.71 4.98
N THR A 151 3.87 17.75 4.87
CA THR A 151 4.55 18.22 3.66
C THR A 151 4.91 17.04 2.78
N LEU A 152 4.46 17.07 1.53
CA LEU A 152 4.84 16.08 0.54
C LEU A 152 6.23 16.39 -0.01
N ASN A 153 7.13 15.39 -0.01
CA ASN A 153 8.45 15.52 -0.60
C ASN A 153 8.42 14.97 -2.04
N PRO A 154 8.51 15.82 -3.08
CA PRO A 154 8.32 15.37 -4.46
C PRO A 154 9.51 14.52 -4.94
N GLY A 155 9.23 13.31 -5.38
CA GLY A 155 10.11 12.46 -6.14
C GLY A 155 11.28 11.80 -5.41
N VAL A 156 11.63 12.24 -4.17
CA VAL A 156 12.70 11.63 -3.36
C VAL A 156 12.57 12.04 -1.90
N LEU A 157 13.05 11.21 -0.98
CA LEU A 157 13.12 11.52 0.45
C LEU A 157 14.05 12.71 0.74
N PRO A 158 13.76 13.55 1.76
CA PRO A 158 14.63 14.63 2.18
C PRO A 158 15.93 14.10 2.82
N ASP A 159 16.90 14.98 3.05
CA ASP A 159 18.10 14.68 3.85
C ASP A 159 17.78 14.61 5.34
N GLY A 160 18.65 13.93 6.11
CA GLY A 160 18.59 13.93 7.57
C GLY A 160 17.78 12.80 8.19
N LEU A 161 17.33 11.81 7.39
CA LEU A 161 16.78 10.56 7.91
C LEU A 161 17.92 9.61 8.34
N PRO A 162 17.64 8.53 9.11
CA PRO A 162 18.65 7.54 9.44
C PRO A 162 19.33 6.97 8.19
N GLU A 163 20.68 6.84 8.23
CA GLU A 163 21.47 6.33 7.11
C GLU A 163 21.85 4.85 7.26
N ASP A 164 21.23 4.16 8.21
CA ASP A 164 21.44 2.75 8.54
C ASP A 164 20.18 1.91 8.35
N GLU A 165 20.20 0.65 8.76
CA GLU A 165 19.10 -0.31 8.66
C GLU A 165 17.92 0.02 9.59
N SER A 166 18.01 1.06 10.43
CA SER A 166 16.87 1.52 11.23
C SER A 166 15.84 2.29 10.43
N LEU A 167 16.14 2.67 9.17
CA LEU A 167 15.20 3.24 8.22
C LEU A 167 14.62 2.15 7.32
N CYS A 168 13.30 2.12 7.20
CA CYS A 168 12.60 1.36 6.17
C CYS A 168 11.82 2.31 5.24
N ILE A 169 12.01 2.14 3.95
CA ILE A 169 11.27 2.84 2.89
C ILE A 169 10.15 1.91 2.44
N VAL A 170 8.91 2.29 2.75
CA VAL A 170 7.72 1.51 2.39
C VAL A 170 7.14 2.02 1.09
N VAL A 171 7.04 1.15 0.09
CA VAL A 171 6.52 1.47 -1.25
C VAL A 171 5.12 0.86 -1.39
N LEU A 172 4.11 1.70 -1.41
CA LEU A 172 2.72 1.24 -1.55
C LEU A 172 2.43 0.82 -2.98
N GLY A 173 1.76 -0.32 -3.12
CA GLY A 173 1.28 -0.85 -4.38
C GLY A 173 0.23 0.02 -5.07
N PHE A 174 0.01 -0.27 -6.33
CA PHE A 174 -1.07 0.22 -7.16
C PHE A 174 -1.49 -0.92 -8.09
N GLN A 175 -2.74 -0.92 -8.54
CA GLN A 175 -3.25 -2.00 -9.39
C GLN A 175 -2.30 -2.36 -10.55
N LEU A 176 -2.19 -3.66 -10.86
CA LEU A 176 -1.52 -4.15 -12.05
C LEU A 176 -2.42 -4.01 -13.27
N GLU A 177 -1.83 -4.00 -14.46
CA GLU A 177 -2.55 -4.25 -15.69
C GLU A 177 -3.14 -5.68 -15.68
N SER A 178 -4.13 -5.94 -16.52
CA SER A 178 -4.83 -7.22 -16.52
C SER A 178 -3.93 -8.43 -16.76
N ASP A 179 -2.84 -8.27 -17.49
CA ASP A 179 -1.84 -9.31 -17.79
C ASP A 179 -0.78 -9.50 -16.70
N GLY A 180 -0.81 -8.67 -15.65
CA GLY A 180 0.14 -8.68 -14.54
C GLY A 180 1.33 -7.75 -14.75
N SER A 181 1.37 -6.98 -15.82
CA SER A 181 2.40 -5.97 -16.01
C SER A 181 2.15 -4.74 -15.12
N MET A 182 3.21 -3.97 -14.90
CA MET A 182 3.19 -2.80 -14.04
C MET A 182 2.41 -1.66 -14.71
N ALA A 183 1.38 -1.14 -14.03
CA ALA A 183 0.69 0.06 -14.47
C ALA A 183 1.63 1.28 -14.42
N PRO A 184 1.44 2.30 -15.29
CA PRO A 184 2.33 3.47 -15.34
C PRO A 184 2.47 4.20 -13.99
N GLU A 185 1.43 4.22 -13.17
CA GLU A 185 1.47 4.84 -11.86
C GLU A 185 2.31 4.02 -10.87
N LEU A 186 2.20 2.70 -10.88
CA LEU A 186 3.04 1.81 -10.09
C LEU A 186 4.51 1.96 -10.47
N LEU A 187 4.80 2.08 -11.78
CA LEU A 187 6.15 2.37 -12.27
C LEU A 187 6.69 3.70 -11.71
N GLY A 188 5.88 4.75 -11.69
CA GLY A 188 6.27 6.04 -11.14
C GLY A 188 6.59 5.97 -9.63
N ARG A 189 5.85 5.16 -8.87
CA ARG A 189 6.17 4.88 -7.46
C ARG A 189 7.50 4.13 -7.33
N CYS A 190 7.76 3.12 -8.18
CA CYS A 190 9.02 2.40 -8.19
C CYS A 190 10.22 3.30 -8.56
N GLU A 191 10.08 4.18 -9.56
CA GLU A 191 11.12 5.15 -9.91
C GLU A 191 11.42 6.13 -8.76
N THR A 192 10.39 6.54 -8.02
CA THR A 192 10.53 7.34 -6.80
C THR A 192 11.25 6.56 -5.71
N ALA A 193 10.85 5.30 -5.49
CA ALA A 193 11.49 4.41 -4.51
C ALA A 193 12.96 4.12 -4.86
N LEU A 194 13.31 3.95 -6.12
CA LEU A 194 14.69 3.76 -6.56
C LEU A 194 15.57 4.95 -6.17
N LYS A 195 15.13 6.19 -6.43
CA LYS A 195 15.85 7.40 -6.02
C LYS A 195 16.02 7.49 -4.49
N CYS A 196 14.99 7.06 -3.75
CA CYS A 196 15.09 6.99 -2.29
C CYS A 196 16.09 5.92 -1.84
N ALA A 197 16.09 4.74 -2.47
CA ALA A 197 17.02 3.64 -2.18
C ALA A 197 18.48 3.98 -2.52
N GLU A 198 18.71 4.78 -3.58
CA GLU A 198 20.03 5.31 -3.93
C GLU A 198 20.52 6.35 -2.89
N ARG A 199 19.61 7.20 -2.40
CA ARG A 199 19.93 8.21 -1.37
C ARG A 199 20.20 7.58 0.00
N TYR A 200 19.49 6.52 0.35
CA TYR A 200 19.61 5.78 1.61
C TYR A 200 20.01 4.32 1.34
N PRO A 201 21.30 4.08 0.99
CA PRO A 201 21.75 2.79 0.47
C PRO A 201 21.70 1.63 1.49
N ASN A 202 21.57 1.95 2.78
CA ASN A 202 21.47 0.94 3.86
C ASN A 202 20.02 0.72 4.35
N ALA A 203 19.06 1.54 3.90
CA ALA A 203 17.67 1.38 4.29
C ALA A 203 17.06 0.07 3.77
N ILE A 204 16.18 -0.54 4.54
CA ILE A 204 15.30 -1.63 4.08
C ILE A 204 14.25 -1.05 3.14
N ILE A 205 13.88 -1.79 2.12
CA ILE A 205 12.83 -1.40 1.17
C ILE A 205 11.67 -2.38 1.31
N ALA A 206 10.59 -1.99 1.93
CA ALA A 206 9.37 -2.80 1.98
C ALA A 206 8.48 -2.44 0.78
N VAL A 207 8.19 -3.43 -0.07
CA VAL A 207 7.20 -3.30 -1.14
C VAL A 207 5.95 -4.06 -0.74
N THR A 208 4.78 -3.43 -0.84
CA THR A 208 3.52 -4.02 -0.33
C THR A 208 2.39 -3.91 -1.35
N GLY A 209 1.64 -4.98 -1.52
CA GLY A 209 0.50 -5.08 -2.41
C GLY A 209 0.33 -6.47 -3.02
N GLY A 210 -0.86 -7.03 -2.91
CA GLY A 210 -1.22 -8.36 -3.40
C GLY A 210 -1.57 -8.43 -4.87
N GLY A 211 -2.35 -9.43 -5.23
CA GLY A 211 -2.71 -9.73 -6.63
C GLY A 211 -3.94 -8.95 -7.10
N THR A 212 -3.78 -8.11 -8.12
CA THR A 212 -4.87 -7.33 -8.75
C THR A 212 -5.05 -7.63 -10.24
N ALA A 213 -4.19 -8.47 -10.83
CA ALA A 213 -4.21 -8.79 -12.25
C ALA A 213 -5.28 -9.84 -12.60
N SER A 214 -6.31 -9.47 -13.37
CA SER A 214 -7.45 -10.34 -13.68
C SER A 214 -7.11 -11.54 -14.60
N LEU A 215 -6.11 -11.43 -15.46
CA LEU A 215 -5.66 -12.48 -16.37
C LEU A 215 -4.39 -13.19 -15.90
N ASN A 216 -3.75 -12.71 -14.83
CA ASN A 216 -2.55 -13.31 -14.24
C ASN A 216 -2.66 -13.33 -12.70
N PRO A 217 -3.43 -14.26 -12.13
CA PRO A 217 -3.69 -14.30 -10.69
C PRO A 217 -2.45 -14.64 -9.84
N GLY A 218 -1.34 -15.04 -10.47
CA GLY A 218 -0.07 -15.28 -9.78
C GLY A 218 0.82 -14.05 -9.66
N ALA A 219 0.48 -12.95 -10.35
CA ALA A 219 1.21 -11.70 -10.23
C ALA A 219 0.72 -10.88 -9.04
N THR A 220 1.64 -10.38 -8.23
CA THR A 220 1.36 -9.45 -7.12
C THR A 220 2.04 -8.12 -7.35
N GLU A 221 1.47 -7.05 -6.84
CA GLU A 221 2.04 -5.71 -6.94
C GLU A 221 3.43 -5.67 -6.30
N ALA A 222 3.57 -6.22 -5.11
CA ALA A 222 4.85 -6.32 -4.40
C ALA A 222 5.87 -7.17 -5.16
N GLY A 223 5.45 -8.28 -5.77
CA GLY A 223 6.33 -9.13 -6.59
C GLY A 223 6.90 -8.37 -7.78
N VAL A 224 6.03 -7.68 -8.53
CA VAL A 224 6.44 -6.91 -9.72
C VAL A 224 7.32 -5.71 -9.34
N MET A 225 7.03 -5.03 -8.21
CA MET A 225 7.87 -3.95 -7.68
C MET A 225 9.25 -4.46 -7.26
N ALA A 226 9.32 -5.58 -6.53
CA ALA A 226 10.58 -6.18 -6.09
C ALA A 226 11.46 -6.54 -7.28
N ASP A 227 10.92 -7.27 -8.25
CA ASP A 227 11.64 -7.67 -9.47
C ASP A 227 12.17 -6.46 -10.24
N TRP A 228 11.37 -5.40 -10.34
CA TRP A 228 11.78 -4.17 -11.01
C TRP A 228 12.92 -3.47 -10.27
N LEU A 229 12.82 -3.31 -8.95
CA LEU A 229 13.86 -2.66 -8.13
C LEU A 229 15.18 -3.44 -8.17
N ILE A 230 15.14 -4.78 -8.08
CA ILE A 230 16.32 -5.65 -8.21
C ILE A 230 16.96 -5.48 -9.58
N ALA A 231 16.16 -5.48 -10.66
CA ALA A 231 16.66 -5.27 -12.01
C ALA A 231 17.31 -3.88 -12.22
N HIS A 232 16.99 -2.90 -11.36
CA HIS A 232 17.56 -1.55 -11.37
C HIS A 232 18.64 -1.34 -10.29
N GLY A 233 19.14 -2.43 -9.68
CA GLY A 233 20.35 -2.41 -8.86
C GLY A 233 20.12 -2.31 -7.35
N VAL A 234 18.88 -2.39 -6.86
CA VAL A 234 18.63 -2.56 -5.43
C VAL A 234 19.00 -4.00 -5.05
N ALA A 235 19.81 -4.16 -4.02
CA ALA A 235 20.20 -5.48 -3.54
C ALA A 235 18.99 -6.25 -2.98
N GLU A 236 18.84 -7.52 -3.37
CA GLU A 236 17.67 -8.34 -3.03
C GLU A 236 17.50 -8.50 -1.51
N GLU A 237 18.61 -8.59 -0.77
CA GLU A 237 18.62 -8.69 0.69
C GLU A 237 18.08 -7.46 1.42
N ARG A 238 17.93 -6.33 0.74
CA ARG A 238 17.30 -5.13 1.26
C ARG A 238 15.79 -5.10 1.06
N ILE A 239 15.25 -6.01 0.27
CA ILE A 239 13.84 -5.96 -0.13
C ILE A 239 13.00 -6.88 0.77
N LEU A 240 12.11 -6.28 1.54
CA LEU A 240 11.01 -6.95 2.23
C LEU A 240 9.78 -6.93 1.31
N LYS A 241 9.25 -8.12 1.00
CA LYS A 241 8.08 -8.25 0.14
C LYS A 241 6.86 -8.67 0.96
N GLU A 242 5.83 -7.84 0.95
CA GLU A 242 4.50 -8.16 1.45
C GLU A 242 3.54 -8.27 0.25
N ASP A 243 3.05 -9.45 -0.08
CA ASP A 243 2.30 -9.74 -1.30
C ASP A 243 0.92 -10.40 -1.06
N ALA A 244 0.40 -10.30 0.17
CA ALA A 244 -0.87 -10.89 0.56
C ALA A 244 -2.01 -9.86 0.69
N SER A 245 -1.70 -8.59 0.87
CA SER A 245 -2.65 -7.50 1.10
C SER A 245 -3.56 -7.24 -0.10
N LEU A 246 -4.81 -6.84 0.19
CA LEU A 246 -5.81 -6.48 -0.82
C LEU A 246 -6.30 -5.03 -0.67
N THR A 247 -6.00 -4.40 0.47
CA THR A 247 -6.40 -3.03 0.80
C THR A 247 -5.21 -2.25 1.35
N THR A 248 -5.34 -0.93 1.45
CA THR A 248 -4.28 -0.10 2.06
C THR A 248 -4.15 -0.36 3.57
N GLY A 249 -5.23 -0.73 4.24
CA GLY A 249 -5.19 -1.20 5.63
C GLY A 249 -4.37 -2.48 5.75
N ASP A 250 -4.67 -3.50 4.93
CA ASP A 250 -3.89 -4.75 4.91
C ASP A 250 -2.41 -4.49 4.60
N ASN A 251 -2.10 -3.54 3.69
CA ASN A 251 -0.71 -3.15 3.41
C ASN A 251 0.00 -2.70 4.69
N ALA A 252 -0.65 -1.85 5.50
CA ALA A 252 -0.07 -1.35 6.73
C ALA A 252 0.05 -2.47 7.78
N GLU A 253 -1.02 -3.21 8.03
CA GLU A 253 -1.07 -4.29 9.01
C GLU A 253 -0.03 -5.39 8.71
N PHE A 254 -0.04 -5.95 7.49
CA PHE A 254 0.84 -7.06 7.15
C PHE A 254 2.31 -6.64 7.06
N THR A 255 2.59 -5.43 6.54
CA THR A 255 3.95 -4.90 6.55
C THR A 255 4.44 -4.64 7.97
N CYS A 256 3.60 -4.09 8.86
CA CYS A 256 3.95 -3.89 10.27
C CYS A 256 4.36 -5.21 10.94
N ARG A 257 3.57 -6.26 10.77
CA ARG A 257 3.88 -7.59 11.31
C ARG A 257 5.23 -8.11 10.81
N LEU A 258 5.45 -8.05 9.48
CA LEU A 258 6.70 -8.51 8.89
C LEU A 258 7.92 -7.73 9.40
N LEU A 259 7.78 -6.41 9.58
CA LEU A 259 8.84 -5.57 10.12
C LEU A 259 9.15 -5.91 11.57
N VAL A 260 8.13 -6.02 12.41
CA VAL A 260 8.32 -6.35 13.84
C VAL A 260 8.96 -7.73 14.01
N GLU A 261 8.55 -8.71 13.21
CA GLU A 261 9.04 -10.08 13.31
C GLU A 261 10.47 -10.25 12.77
N ASN A 262 10.80 -9.60 11.64
CA ASN A 262 12.01 -9.90 10.89
C ASN A 262 13.05 -8.78 10.90
N TYR A 263 12.66 -7.54 11.26
CA TYR A 263 13.51 -6.35 11.20
C TYR A 263 13.32 -5.48 12.46
N PRO A 264 13.59 -6.02 13.67
CA PRO A 264 13.36 -5.31 14.92
C PRO A 264 14.23 -4.05 15.10
N GLU A 265 15.29 -3.91 14.30
CA GLU A 265 16.15 -2.73 14.22
C GLU A 265 15.47 -1.55 13.50
N VAL A 266 14.46 -1.77 12.66
CA VAL A 266 13.70 -0.70 12.01
C VAL A 266 12.93 0.11 13.04
N LYS A 267 13.17 1.42 13.08
CA LYS A 267 12.52 2.37 14.00
C LYS A 267 11.90 3.56 13.28
N SER A 268 12.22 3.74 12.00
CA SER A 268 11.76 4.87 11.19
C SER A 268 11.19 4.37 9.87
N LEU A 269 9.96 4.75 9.55
CA LEU A 269 9.37 4.49 8.24
C LEU A 269 9.30 5.75 7.40
N ALA A 270 9.54 5.60 6.10
CA ALA A 270 9.30 6.63 5.11
C ALA A 270 8.38 6.07 4.02
N ILE A 271 7.22 6.70 3.81
CA ILE A 271 6.19 6.21 2.88
C ILE A 271 6.44 6.74 1.48
N VAL A 272 6.50 5.84 0.50
CA VAL A 272 6.57 6.16 -0.94
C VAL A 272 5.25 5.76 -1.59
N SER A 273 4.55 6.74 -2.17
CA SER A 273 3.30 6.52 -2.89
C SER A 273 3.04 7.66 -3.88
N SER A 274 1.88 7.64 -4.56
CA SER A 274 1.40 8.78 -5.32
C SER A 274 1.02 9.94 -4.41
N ASP A 275 1.19 11.18 -4.89
CA ASP A 275 0.98 12.42 -4.15
C ASP A 275 -0.36 12.46 -3.39
N TYR A 276 -1.45 12.06 -4.04
CA TYR A 276 -2.79 12.02 -3.44
C TYR A 276 -2.95 10.93 -2.36
N HIS A 277 -2.13 9.86 -2.39
CA HIS A 277 -2.28 8.68 -1.55
C HIS A 277 -1.28 8.62 -0.36
N VAL A 278 -0.22 9.43 -0.39
CA VAL A 278 0.76 9.54 0.71
C VAL A 278 0.08 9.85 2.05
N PRO A 279 -0.88 10.80 2.15
CA PRO A 279 -1.52 11.10 3.43
C PRO A 279 -2.19 9.88 4.08
N LEU A 280 -2.93 9.09 3.29
CA LEU A 280 -3.56 7.87 3.80
C LEU A 280 -2.51 6.82 4.22
N GLY A 281 -1.46 6.62 3.43
CA GLY A 281 -0.37 5.71 3.80
C GLY A 281 0.30 6.10 5.12
N VAL A 282 0.64 7.39 5.30
CA VAL A 282 1.22 7.88 6.56
C VAL A 282 0.29 7.63 7.74
N LEU A 283 -1.00 7.90 7.58
CA LEU A 283 -2.01 7.70 8.62
C LEU A 283 -2.08 6.23 9.06
N LEU A 284 -2.28 5.30 8.09
CA LEU A 284 -2.51 3.89 8.40
C LEU A 284 -1.25 3.18 8.94
N PHE A 285 -0.07 3.50 8.41
CA PHE A 285 1.17 2.92 8.96
C PHE A 285 1.50 3.46 10.36
N GLN A 286 1.12 4.68 10.69
CA GLN A 286 1.27 5.20 12.05
C GLN A 286 0.19 4.63 12.99
N GLU A 287 -1.02 4.41 12.49
CA GLU A 287 -2.11 3.74 13.20
C GLU A 287 -1.69 2.34 13.65
N GLU A 288 -1.14 1.51 12.74
CA GLU A 288 -0.66 0.17 13.06
C GLU A 288 0.45 0.17 14.13
N ALA A 289 1.37 1.14 14.07
CA ALA A 289 2.39 1.30 15.10
C ALA A 289 1.78 1.64 16.47
N LEU A 290 0.73 2.46 16.50
CA LEU A 290 0.01 2.82 17.73
C LEU A 290 -0.83 1.66 18.27
N LEU A 291 -1.42 0.83 17.41
CA LEU A 291 -2.10 -0.40 17.79
C LEU A 291 -1.14 -1.38 18.45
N PHE A 292 0.03 -1.59 17.85
CA PHE A 292 1.05 -2.43 18.44
C PHE A 292 1.52 -1.89 19.79
N GLU A 293 1.71 -0.57 19.92
CA GLU A 293 2.05 0.06 21.21
C GLU A 293 0.92 -0.13 22.24
N TYR A 294 -0.34 -0.01 21.83
CA TYR A 294 -1.48 -0.23 22.71
C TYR A 294 -1.49 -1.64 23.30
N GLU A 295 -1.15 -2.65 22.50
CA GLU A 295 -1.17 -4.04 22.93
C GLU A 295 0.06 -4.46 23.71
N THR A 296 1.24 -3.98 23.33
CA THR A 296 2.52 -4.47 23.86
C THR A 296 3.19 -3.51 24.85
N GLY A 297 2.81 -2.24 24.81
CA GLY A 297 3.47 -1.16 25.54
C GLY A 297 4.71 -0.58 24.83
N ASP A 298 5.12 -1.14 23.68
CA ASP A 298 6.32 -0.74 22.96
C ASP A 298 5.95 -0.22 21.55
N LEU A 299 6.32 1.02 21.22
CA LEU A 299 6.16 1.58 19.88
C LEU A 299 7.21 0.97 18.96
N PRO A 300 6.83 0.19 17.93
CA PRO A 300 7.76 -0.54 17.11
C PRO A 300 8.59 0.39 16.22
N TYR A 301 7.93 1.38 15.61
CA TYR A 301 8.49 2.38 14.72
C TYR A 301 7.63 3.66 14.72
N SER A 302 8.11 4.70 14.04
CA SER A 302 7.31 5.89 13.71
C SER A 302 7.43 6.22 12.23
N VAL A 303 6.36 6.73 11.62
CA VAL A 303 6.42 7.28 10.26
C VAL A 303 7.02 8.69 10.34
N VAL A 304 8.21 8.86 9.79
CA VAL A 304 9.02 10.08 9.96
C VAL A 304 9.12 10.91 8.68
N SER A 305 8.79 10.34 7.50
CA SER A 305 8.91 11.04 6.22
C SER A 305 8.08 10.38 5.13
N ASN A 306 8.10 11.00 3.95
CA ASN A 306 7.48 10.47 2.75
C ASN A 306 8.24 10.90 1.50
N ALA A 307 7.99 10.22 0.36
CA ALA A 307 8.33 10.71 -0.96
C ALA A 307 7.15 10.45 -1.92
N ALA A 308 6.72 11.49 -2.61
CA ALA A 308 5.54 11.48 -3.44
C ALA A 308 5.89 11.36 -4.93
N TYR A 309 5.33 10.36 -5.61
CA TYR A 309 5.25 10.37 -7.07
C TYR A 309 4.19 11.40 -7.48
N ASP A 310 4.60 12.37 -8.30
CA ASP A 310 3.72 13.45 -8.80
C ASP A 310 2.82 12.91 -9.92
N THR A 311 1.53 12.84 -9.66
CA THR A 311 0.51 12.44 -10.66
C THR A 311 0.04 13.61 -11.52
N GLY A 312 0.57 14.82 -11.32
CA GLY A 312 0.14 16.04 -12.01
C GLY A 312 -1.27 16.48 -11.61
N GLY A 313 -1.69 16.16 -10.39
CA GLY A 313 -3.03 16.50 -9.87
C GLY A 313 -4.15 15.69 -10.52
N ARG A 314 -3.86 14.50 -11.06
CA ARG A 314 -4.86 13.63 -11.69
C ARG A 314 -5.92 13.15 -10.69
N TYR A 315 -5.55 13.01 -9.44
CA TYR A 315 -6.44 12.58 -8.37
C TYR A 315 -6.43 13.60 -7.24
N SER A 316 -7.57 13.73 -6.57
CA SER A 316 -7.64 14.53 -5.35
C SER A 316 -7.21 13.68 -4.15
N PRO A 317 -6.50 14.25 -3.17
CA PRO A 317 -6.22 13.57 -1.91
C PRO A 317 -7.48 13.08 -1.22
N ASP A 318 -7.37 11.97 -0.48
CA ASP A 318 -8.44 11.49 0.37
C ASP A 318 -8.77 12.54 1.43
N THR A 319 -10.04 12.90 1.49
CA THR A 319 -10.53 13.83 2.50
C THR A 319 -10.62 13.17 3.87
N PRO A 320 -10.65 13.91 4.99
CA PRO A 320 -10.90 13.34 6.31
C PRO A 320 -12.16 12.47 6.37
N MET A 321 -13.20 12.82 5.59
CA MET A 321 -14.42 12.00 5.48
C MET A 321 -14.17 10.64 4.81
N MET A 322 -13.26 10.54 3.85
CA MET A 322 -12.87 9.27 3.24
C MET A 322 -11.92 8.49 4.15
N GLN A 323 -10.94 9.15 4.76
CA GLN A 323 -10.01 8.56 5.71
C GLN A 323 -10.74 7.93 6.91
N LYS A 324 -11.84 8.56 7.37
CA LYS A 324 -12.71 8.01 8.42
C LYS A 324 -13.15 6.56 8.14
N MET A 325 -13.37 6.20 6.88
CA MET A 325 -13.82 4.83 6.55
C MET A 325 -12.80 3.76 6.95
N TRP A 326 -11.51 4.10 6.95
CA TRP A 326 -10.43 3.23 7.40
C TRP A 326 -10.37 3.17 8.93
N LEU A 327 -10.41 4.33 9.59
CA LEU A 327 -10.42 4.42 11.05
C LEU A 327 -11.70 3.85 11.69
N TRP A 328 -12.80 3.77 10.89
CA TRP A 328 -14.07 3.20 11.35
C TRP A 328 -13.96 1.71 11.69
N GLY A 329 -13.10 0.96 11.00
CA GLY A 329 -12.82 -0.43 11.33
C GLY A 329 -12.30 -0.60 12.76
N LEU A 330 -11.52 0.37 13.28
CA LEU A 330 -11.06 0.38 14.67
C LEU A 330 -12.16 0.73 15.67
N ALA A 331 -13.11 1.56 15.28
CA ALA A 331 -14.18 2.03 16.14
C ALA A 331 -15.38 1.06 16.21
N ASP A 332 -15.50 0.09 15.30
CA ASP A 332 -16.63 -0.84 15.27
C ASP A 332 -16.31 -2.15 16.03
N PRO A 333 -16.97 -2.43 17.17
CA PRO A 333 -16.74 -3.65 17.92
C PRO A 333 -17.21 -4.93 17.19
N HIS A 334 -17.78 -4.80 16.00
CA HIS A 334 -18.31 -5.91 15.17
C HIS A 334 -17.50 -6.17 13.90
N TYR A 335 -16.38 -5.45 13.74
CA TYR A 335 -15.47 -5.66 12.60
C TYR A 335 -14.44 -6.74 12.91
#